data_a117066331a05ea089bb4daf6e4987c6
#
_entry.id   a117066331a05ea089bb4daf6e4987c6
#
_cell.length_a   1.000
_cell.length_b   1.000
_cell.length_c   1.000
_cell.angle_alpha   90.00
_cell.angle_beta   90.00
_cell.angle_gamma   90.00
#
_symmetry.space_group_name_H-M   'P 1'
#
loop_
_entity.id
_entity.type
_entity.pdbx_description
1 polymer ?
#
loop_
_entity_poly.entity_id
_entity_poly.type
_entity_poly.pdbx_seq_one_letter_code
_entity_poly.pdbx_strand_id
1 'polypeptide(L)'
;LGGGPGTYLVEFLRRWPGLHGAIYDLPATLRVARRILNERAPWAVARSDFREVDYTAGELPGPVDAIFMSNIIHSEDEAANRGLMRKCFRALAPHGILVIKDHIMNAGLTEPAAGAVFSLYLLLTTRGRDYSFEEVSGWLREAGFSDIRLEPLPSPPFTSSMVLARKF
;
A
#
# COMPACT_ATOMS: atom_id res chain seq x y z
N LEU A 1 -0.17 -1.25 5.33
CA LEU A 1 -1.07 -0.12 5.50
C LEU A 1 -2.34 -0.35 4.69
N GLY A 2 -3.54 -0.10 5.29
CA GLY A 2 -4.80 -0.52 4.68
C GLY A 2 -4.85 -2.04 4.49
N GLY A 3 -4.44 -2.79 5.53
CA GLY A 3 -4.15 -4.21 5.39
C GLY A 3 -5.36 -5.12 5.25
N GLY A 4 -6.58 -4.57 5.36
CA GLY A 4 -7.81 -5.34 5.21
C GLY A 4 -7.84 -6.59 6.08
N PRO A 5 -8.17 -7.76 5.53
CA PRO A 5 -8.23 -9.02 6.29
C PRO A 5 -6.85 -9.59 6.67
N GLY A 6 -5.74 -8.96 6.29
CA GLY A 6 -4.39 -9.39 6.61
C GLY A 6 -3.79 -10.44 5.67
N THR A 7 -4.40 -10.69 4.53
CA THR A 7 -3.97 -11.74 3.59
C THR A 7 -2.50 -11.60 3.19
N TYR A 8 -2.06 -10.40 2.83
CA TYR A 8 -0.64 -10.17 2.49
C TYR A 8 0.28 -10.38 3.66
N LEU A 9 -0.10 -9.92 4.86
CA LEU A 9 0.71 -10.14 6.06
C LEU A 9 0.91 -11.63 6.32
N VAL A 10 -0.13 -12.43 6.25
CA VAL A 10 -0.06 -13.90 6.43
C VAL A 10 0.92 -14.53 5.45
N GLU A 11 0.87 -14.15 4.15
CA GLU A 11 1.80 -14.67 3.15
C GLU A 11 3.26 -14.23 3.40
N PHE A 12 3.48 -12.98 3.81
CA PHE A 12 4.81 -12.51 4.20
C PHE A 12 5.35 -13.28 5.41
N LEU A 13 4.54 -13.47 6.46
CA LEU A 13 4.92 -14.23 7.64
C LEU A 13 5.19 -15.72 7.33
N ARG A 14 4.48 -16.28 6.35
CA ARG A 14 4.72 -17.65 5.89
C ARG A 14 6.07 -17.78 5.17
N ARG A 15 6.38 -16.80 4.32
CA ARG A 15 7.58 -16.82 3.49
C ARG A 15 8.85 -16.50 4.29
N TRP A 16 8.73 -15.63 5.31
CA TRP A 16 9.86 -15.18 6.13
C TRP A 16 9.59 -15.43 7.62
N PRO A 17 10.10 -16.53 8.18
CA PRO A 17 9.82 -16.91 9.57
C PRO A 17 10.31 -15.91 10.63
N GLY A 18 11.33 -15.12 10.32
CA GLY A 18 11.85 -14.07 11.21
C GLY A 18 11.10 -12.73 11.13
N LEU A 19 10.14 -12.61 10.22
CA LEU A 19 9.37 -11.38 10.06
C LEU A 19 8.35 -11.23 11.21
N HIS A 20 8.21 -10.03 11.72
CA HIS A 20 7.11 -9.56 12.54
C HIS A 20 6.39 -8.44 11.78
N GLY A 21 5.09 -8.39 11.81
CA GLY A 21 4.37 -7.39 11.02
C GLY A 21 3.16 -6.81 11.74
N ALA A 22 2.66 -5.72 11.21
CA ALA A 22 1.47 -5.05 11.74
C ALA A 22 0.48 -4.74 10.63
N ILE A 23 -0.81 -4.92 10.93
CA ILE A 23 -1.92 -4.43 10.09
C ILE A 23 -2.32 -3.07 10.63
N TYR A 24 -2.18 -2.05 9.78
CA TYR A 24 -2.67 -0.69 10.04
C TYR A 24 -3.95 -0.48 9.24
N ASP A 25 -5.07 -0.30 9.94
CA ASP A 25 -6.38 -0.14 9.31
C ASP A 25 -7.40 0.49 10.30
N LEU A 26 -8.60 0.75 9.83
CA LEU A 26 -9.69 1.25 10.67
C LEU A 26 -10.16 0.20 11.70
N PRO A 27 -10.69 0.62 12.85
CA PRO A 27 -11.09 -0.29 13.94
C PRO A 27 -12.04 -1.40 13.51
N ALA A 28 -12.99 -1.09 12.62
CA ALA A 28 -13.95 -2.08 12.11
C ALA A 28 -13.25 -3.17 11.29
N THR A 29 -12.34 -2.79 10.41
CA THR A 29 -11.54 -3.70 9.58
C THR A 29 -10.64 -4.58 10.45
N LEU A 30 -9.97 -4.00 11.45
CA LEU A 30 -9.10 -4.75 12.36
C LEU A 30 -9.83 -5.83 13.16
N ARG A 31 -11.09 -5.59 13.54
CA ARG A 31 -11.92 -6.64 14.18
C ARG A 31 -12.11 -7.84 13.25
N VAL A 32 -12.37 -7.59 11.97
CA VAL A 32 -12.51 -8.64 10.96
C VAL A 32 -11.16 -9.33 10.71
N ALA A 33 -10.08 -8.57 10.58
CA ALA A 33 -8.73 -9.11 10.40
C ALA A 33 -8.34 -10.07 11.55
N ARG A 34 -8.54 -9.66 12.80
CA ARG A 34 -8.26 -10.51 13.98
C ARG A 34 -9.03 -11.83 13.93
N ARG A 35 -10.32 -11.78 13.61
CA ARG A 35 -11.14 -12.99 13.48
C ARG A 35 -10.59 -13.90 12.39
N ILE A 36 -10.33 -13.36 11.18
CA ILE A 36 -9.84 -14.14 10.05
C ILE A 36 -8.46 -14.76 10.34
N LEU A 37 -7.55 -14.02 10.95
CA LEU A 37 -6.23 -14.56 11.33
C LEU A 37 -6.36 -15.68 12.35
N ASN A 38 -7.19 -15.52 13.39
CA ASN A 38 -7.40 -16.57 14.40
C ASN A 38 -8.01 -17.85 13.78
N GLU A 39 -8.91 -17.71 12.83
CA GLU A 39 -9.60 -18.85 12.19
C GLU A 39 -8.71 -19.55 11.15
N ARG A 40 -7.97 -18.78 10.33
CA ARG A 40 -7.30 -19.31 9.12
C ARG A 40 -5.79 -19.40 9.25
N ALA A 41 -5.18 -18.62 10.13
CA ALA A 41 -3.74 -18.56 10.30
C ALA A 41 -3.34 -18.29 11.75
N PRO A 42 -3.80 -19.11 12.74
CA PRO A 42 -3.53 -18.86 14.15
C PRO A 42 -2.03 -18.81 14.47
N TRP A 43 -1.20 -19.52 13.72
CA TRP A 43 0.26 -19.48 13.82
C TRP A 43 0.86 -18.08 13.51
N ALA A 44 0.16 -17.23 12.75
CA ALA A 44 0.62 -15.88 12.41
C ALA A 44 0.32 -14.85 13.51
N VAL A 45 -0.67 -15.12 14.37
CA VAL A 45 -1.16 -14.14 15.36
C VAL A 45 -0.07 -13.66 16.30
N ALA A 46 0.79 -14.56 16.78
CA ALA A 46 1.90 -14.21 17.69
C ALA A 46 2.97 -13.27 17.06
N ARG A 47 2.97 -13.15 15.73
CA ARG A 47 3.87 -12.29 14.97
C ARG A 47 3.13 -11.15 14.26
N SER A 48 1.88 -10.88 14.66
CA SER A 48 1.01 -9.89 14.04
C SER A 48 0.52 -8.87 15.05
N ASP A 49 0.83 -7.61 14.82
CA ASP A 49 0.21 -6.49 15.53
C ASP A 49 -0.99 -5.95 14.74
N PHE A 50 -1.89 -5.28 15.45
CA PHE A 50 -3.06 -4.64 14.86
C PHE A 50 -3.12 -3.21 15.40
N ARG A 51 -2.90 -2.24 14.52
CA ARG A 51 -2.79 -0.82 14.86
C ARG A 51 -3.95 -0.04 14.23
N GLU A 52 -4.74 0.62 15.06
CA GLU A 52 -5.81 1.49 14.59
C GLU A 52 -5.22 2.76 14.00
N VAL A 53 -5.41 2.94 12.71
CA VAL A 53 -4.90 4.08 11.96
C VAL A 53 -5.90 4.49 10.88
N ASP A 54 -6.27 5.75 10.89
CA ASP A 54 -6.84 6.44 9.74
C ASP A 54 -5.70 7.17 9.02
N TYR A 55 -5.21 6.60 7.93
CA TYR A 55 -4.08 7.17 7.17
C TYR A 55 -4.44 8.53 6.53
N THR A 56 -5.74 8.84 6.40
CA THR A 56 -6.16 10.14 5.86
C THR A 56 -6.02 11.27 6.89
N ALA A 57 -6.23 10.98 8.16
CA ALA A 57 -6.31 11.97 9.23
C ALA A 57 -5.02 12.13 10.06
N GLY A 58 -4.39 11.02 10.49
CA GLY A 58 -3.28 11.03 11.46
C GLY A 58 -1.90 10.78 10.86
N GLU A 59 -0.89 10.73 11.74
CA GLU A 59 0.45 10.25 11.41
C GLU A 59 0.48 8.71 11.47
N LEU A 60 1.42 8.12 10.73
CA LEU A 60 1.63 6.68 10.78
C LEU A 60 2.59 6.34 11.92
N PRO A 61 2.25 5.39 12.80
CA PRO A 61 3.17 4.91 13.83
C PRO A 61 4.42 4.27 13.22
N GLY A 62 5.57 4.60 13.77
CA GLY A 62 6.87 4.04 13.36
C GLY A 62 7.85 4.05 14.54
N PRO A 63 9.15 3.74 14.32
CA PRO A 63 9.73 3.37 13.03
C PRO A 63 9.43 1.92 12.62
N VAL A 64 9.34 1.68 11.30
CA VAL A 64 9.21 0.35 10.69
C VAL A 64 10.20 0.20 9.55
N ASP A 65 10.66 -1.04 9.27
CA ASP A 65 11.65 -1.31 8.21
C ASP A 65 11.02 -1.35 6.81
N ALA A 66 9.73 -1.70 6.74
CA ALA A 66 9.01 -1.75 5.48
C ALA A 66 7.55 -1.34 5.65
N ILE A 67 7.02 -0.64 4.63
CA ILE A 67 5.59 -0.38 4.48
C ILE A 67 5.13 -0.99 3.17
N PHE A 68 4.11 -1.84 3.24
CA PHE A 68 3.39 -2.37 2.08
C PHE A 68 1.97 -1.82 2.08
N MET A 69 1.54 -1.28 0.94
CA MET A 69 0.15 -0.90 0.70
C MET A 69 -0.33 -1.44 -0.64
N SER A 70 -1.57 -1.89 -0.69
CA SER A 70 -2.17 -2.45 -1.89
C SER A 70 -3.57 -1.92 -2.10
N ASN A 71 -3.84 -1.40 -3.29
CA ASN A 71 -5.14 -0.84 -3.67
C ASN A 71 -5.57 0.32 -2.74
N ILE A 72 -4.66 1.23 -2.46
CA ILE A 72 -4.87 2.38 -1.58
C ILE A 72 -4.85 3.68 -2.35
N ILE A 73 -3.80 3.92 -3.15
CA ILE A 73 -3.57 5.23 -3.77
C ILE A 73 -4.67 5.61 -4.76
N HIS A 74 -5.28 4.63 -5.41
CA HIS A 74 -6.34 4.87 -6.37
C HIS A 74 -7.66 5.39 -5.73
N SER A 75 -7.82 5.24 -4.43
CA SER A 75 -9.02 5.71 -3.71
C SER A 75 -8.93 7.17 -3.27
N GLU A 76 -7.75 7.76 -3.31
CA GLU A 76 -7.45 9.09 -2.82
C GLU A 76 -7.06 10.04 -3.96
N ASP A 77 -7.35 11.34 -3.78
CA ASP A 77 -6.87 12.36 -4.70
C ASP A 77 -5.35 12.60 -4.58
N GLU A 78 -4.82 13.35 -5.51
CA GLU A 78 -3.39 13.64 -5.59
C GLU A 78 -2.85 14.33 -4.31
N ALA A 79 -3.59 15.26 -3.73
CA ALA A 79 -3.16 15.99 -2.55
C ALA A 79 -3.06 15.06 -1.32
N ALA A 80 -4.04 14.17 -1.14
CA ALA A 80 -4.04 13.16 -0.10
C ALA A 80 -2.89 12.16 -0.29
N ASN A 81 -2.65 11.69 -1.52
CA ASN A 81 -1.55 10.78 -1.85
C ASN A 81 -0.18 11.42 -1.57
N ARG A 82 0.05 12.67 -1.94
CA ARG A 82 1.28 13.41 -1.58
C ARG A 82 1.47 13.49 -0.06
N GLY A 83 0.39 13.73 0.67
CA GLY A 83 0.37 13.68 2.14
C GLY A 83 0.75 12.32 2.68
N LEU A 84 0.16 11.25 2.12
CA LEU A 84 0.41 9.87 2.51
C LEU A 84 1.88 9.46 2.27
N MET A 85 2.48 9.82 1.13
CA MET A 85 3.90 9.53 0.86
C MET A 85 4.82 10.17 1.92
N ARG A 86 4.55 11.42 2.32
CA ARG A 86 5.31 12.08 3.41
C ARG A 86 5.14 11.38 4.76
N LYS A 87 3.93 10.91 5.09
CA LYS A 87 3.68 10.13 6.32
C LYS A 87 4.45 8.80 6.29
N CYS A 88 4.41 8.08 5.17
CA CYS A 88 5.17 6.85 4.99
C CYS A 88 6.68 7.09 5.16
N PHE A 89 7.21 8.17 4.56
CA PHE A 89 8.62 8.52 4.69
C PHE A 89 9.02 8.76 6.15
N ARG A 90 8.19 9.48 6.92
CA ARG A 90 8.47 9.72 8.36
C ARG A 90 8.42 8.43 9.18
N ALA A 91 7.45 7.55 8.90
CA ALA A 91 7.26 6.31 9.63
C ALA A 91 8.31 5.24 9.34
N LEU A 92 9.02 5.33 8.20
CA LEU A 92 10.08 4.38 7.88
C LEU A 92 11.37 4.69 8.65
N ALA A 93 12.04 3.63 9.10
CA ALA A 93 13.41 3.67 9.60
C ALA A 93 14.38 4.10 8.47
N PRO A 94 15.61 4.56 8.78
CA PRO A 94 16.67 4.71 7.79
C PRO A 94 16.86 3.41 6.99
N HIS A 95 17.05 3.51 5.69
CA HIS A 95 17.14 2.39 4.74
C HIS A 95 15.87 1.56 4.57
N GLY A 96 14.74 2.02 5.14
CA GLY A 96 13.44 1.37 4.99
C GLY A 96 12.89 1.44 3.57
N ILE A 97 11.97 0.53 3.26
CA ILE A 97 11.38 0.40 1.93
C ILE A 97 9.87 0.64 1.97
N LEU A 98 9.38 1.40 1.00
CA LEU A 98 7.96 1.51 0.69
C LEU A 98 7.65 0.70 -0.56
N VAL A 99 6.61 -0.14 -0.48
CA VAL A 99 6.08 -0.91 -1.61
C VAL A 99 4.61 -0.56 -1.79
N ILE A 100 4.29 -0.01 -2.96
CA ILE A 100 2.93 0.32 -3.38
C ILE A 100 2.54 -0.66 -4.47
N LYS A 101 1.53 -1.49 -4.23
CA LYS A 101 0.93 -2.36 -5.23
C LYS A 101 -0.41 -1.75 -5.65
N ASP A 102 -0.51 -1.35 -6.91
CA ASP A 102 -1.75 -0.75 -7.43
C ASP A 102 -1.83 -0.89 -8.95
N HIS A 103 -2.91 -0.38 -9.54
CA HIS A 103 -3.03 -0.21 -10.98
C HIS A 103 -2.19 1.01 -11.37
N ILE A 104 -1.03 0.77 -11.97
CA ILE A 104 -0.13 1.83 -12.40
C ILE A 104 -0.26 1.99 -13.90
N MET A 105 -0.63 3.19 -14.32
CA MET A 105 -0.89 3.53 -15.70
C MET A 105 0.36 4.01 -16.45
N ASN A 106 0.30 3.97 -17.77
CA ASN A 106 1.26 4.71 -18.62
C ASN A 106 1.04 6.23 -18.48
N ALA A 107 1.98 7.02 -18.96
CA ALA A 107 1.92 8.48 -18.89
C ALA A 107 0.67 9.08 -19.56
N GLY A 108 0.13 8.41 -20.56
CA GLY A 108 -1.10 8.82 -21.28
C GLY A 108 -2.40 8.43 -20.57
N LEU A 109 -2.34 7.69 -19.48
CA LEU A 109 -3.48 7.14 -18.71
C LEU A 109 -4.44 6.29 -19.56
N THR A 110 -3.94 5.69 -20.63
CA THR A 110 -4.73 4.87 -21.57
C THR A 110 -4.45 3.38 -21.45
N GLU A 111 -3.31 3.03 -20.91
CA GLU A 111 -2.88 1.64 -20.74
C GLU A 111 -2.39 1.39 -19.30
N PRO A 112 -2.68 0.21 -18.79
CA PRO A 112 -3.46 -0.87 -19.42
C PRO A 112 -4.96 -0.51 -19.54
N ALA A 113 -5.62 -0.96 -20.61
CA ALA A 113 -7.01 -0.60 -20.89
C ALA A 113 -7.98 -0.93 -19.73
N ALA A 114 -7.74 -2.05 -19.03
CA ALA A 114 -8.53 -2.42 -17.87
C ALA A 114 -8.42 -1.38 -16.73
N GLY A 115 -7.23 -0.81 -16.50
CA GLY A 115 -7.02 0.29 -15.56
C GLY A 115 -7.74 1.56 -15.99
N ALA A 116 -7.68 1.91 -17.28
CA ALA A 116 -8.39 3.08 -17.80
C ALA A 116 -9.91 2.98 -17.55
N VAL A 117 -10.51 1.80 -17.78
CA VAL A 117 -11.94 1.56 -17.49
C VAL A 117 -12.21 1.59 -15.98
N PHE A 118 -11.34 0.95 -15.18
CA PHE A 118 -11.49 0.95 -13.72
C PHE A 118 -11.36 2.36 -13.14
N SER A 119 -10.52 3.20 -13.71
CA SER A 119 -10.37 4.60 -13.33
C SER A 119 -11.68 5.40 -13.46
N LEU A 120 -12.51 5.11 -14.48
CA LEU A 120 -13.84 5.72 -14.60
C LEU A 120 -14.77 5.30 -13.46
N TYR A 121 -14.72 4.04 -13.04
CA TYR A 121 -15.47 3.57 -11.87
C TYR A 121 -15.00 4.28 -10.59
N LEU A 122 -13.69 4.44 -10.41
CA LEU A 122 -13.12 5.11 -9.23
C LEU A 122 -13.56 6.57 -9.14
N LEU A 123 -13.60 7.30 -10.26
CA LEU A 123 -14.09 8.69 -10.32
C LEU A 123 -15.55 8.84 -9.85
N LEU A 124 -16.37 7.79 -9.96
CA LEU A 124 -17.76 7.79 -9.53
C LEU A 124 -17.92 7.35 -8.06
N THR A 125 -16.99 6.62 -7.50
CA THR A 125 -17.13 5.94 -6.21
C THR A 125 -16.14 6.38 -5.15
N THR A 126 -15.07 7.07 -5.54
CA THR A 126 -14.00 7.54 -4.67
C THR A 126 -13.64 9.00 -4.97
N ARG A 127 -12.55 9.49 -4.39
CA ARG A 127 -11.96 10.80 -4.73
C ARG A 127 -10.77 10.68 -5.68
N GLY A 128 -10.36 9.45 -6.00
CA GLY A 128 -9.16 9.16 -6.74
C GLY A 128 -9.42 8.61 -8.14
N ARG A 129 -8.40 8.05 -8.70
CA ARG A 129 -8.31 7.39 -10.00
C ARG A 129 -7.07 6.51 -10.04
N ASP A 130 -6.86 5.77 -11.11
CA ASP A 130 -5.57 5.17 -11.35
C ASP A 130 -4.54 6.22 -11.77
N TYR A 131 -3.32 6.08 -11.31
CA TYR A 131 -2.24 7.04 -11.50
C TYR A 131 -1.10 6.45 -12.31
N SER A 132 -0.38 7.31 -13.04
CA SER A 132 0.79 6.88 -13.79
C SER A 132 2.02 6.70 -12.89
N PHE A 133 3.01 5.96 -13.40
CA PHE A 133 4.29 5.82 -12.70
C PHE A 133 4.99 7.17 -12.50
N GLU A 134 4.87 8.07 -13.47
CA GLU A 134 5.45 9.41 -13.40
C GLU A 134 4.85 10.22 -12.25
N GLU A 135 3.53 10.18 -12.08
CA GLU A 135 2.84 10.86 -10.98
C GLU A 135 3.26 10.28 -9.63
N VAL A 136 3.16 8.96 -9.46
CA VAL A 136 3.51 8.29 -8.20
C VAL A 136 4.99 8.51 -7.85
N SER A 137 5.89 8.40 -8.84
CA SER A 137 7.32 8.63 -8.62
C SER A 137 7.64 10.10 -8.30
N GLY A 138 6.87 11.03 -8.86
CA GLY A 138 6.95 12.45 -8.51
C GLY A 138 6.65 12.68 -7.02
N TRP A 139 5.52 12.17 -6.53
CA TRP A 139 5.14 12.28 -5.11
C TRP A 139 6.14 11.64 -4.15
N LEU A 140 6.71 10.50 -4.56
CA LEU A 140 7.72 9.80 -3.78
C LEU A 140 9.00 10.63 -3.67
N ARG A 141 9.50 11.23 -4.78
CA ARG A 141 10.67 12.10 -4.76
C ARG A 141 10.44 13.33 -3.88
N GLU A 142 9.29 13.98 -3.99
CA GLU A 142 8.91 15.12 -3.15
C GLU A 142 8.87 14.77 -1.65
N ALA A 143 8.50 13.54 -1.32
CA ALA A 143 8.50 13.05 0.05
C ALA A 143 9.91 12.70 0.59
N GLY A 144 10.93 12.63 -0.29
CA GLY A 144 12.31 12.33 0.07
C GLY A 144 12.79 10.91 -0.28
N PHE A 145 11.95 10.11 -0.94
CA PHE A 145 12.35 8.77 -1.39
C PHE A 145 13.30 8.82 -2.59
N SER A 146 14.12 7.80 -2.70
CA SER A 146 15.02 7.52 -3.83
C SER A 146 14.96 6.05 -4.23
N ASP A 147 15.78 5.62 -5.19
CA ASP A 147 15.74 4.25 -5.76
C ASP A 147 14.31 3.81 -6.11
N ILE A 148 13.59 4.69 -6.86
CA ILE A 148 12.19 4.47 -7.21
C ILE A 148 12.11 3.63 -8.47
N ARG A 149 11.42 2.46 -8.37
CA ARG A 149 11.34 1.47 -9.45
C ARG A 149 9.92 1.01 -9.67
N LEU A 150 9.58 0.72 -10.92
CA LEU A 150 8.35 0.03 -11.31
C LEU A 150 8.65 -1.45 -11.58
N GLU A 151 7.93 -2.33 -10.92
CA GLU A 151 8.01 -3.78 -11.10
C GLU A 151 6.65 -4.31 -11.57
N PRO A 152 6.51 -4.63 -12.86
CA PRO A 152 5.27 -5.20 -13.38
C PRO A 152 5.00 -6.57 -12.75
N LEU A 153 3.75 -6.82 -12.38
CA LEU A 153 3.34 -8.14 -11.91
C LEU A 153 2.75 -8.94 -13.06
N PRO A 154 3.23 -10.17 -13.31
CA PRO A 154 2.69 -11.03 -14.36
C PRO A 154 1.37 -11.65 -13.87
N SER A 155 0.25 -10.94 -13.99
CA SER A 155 -1.03 -11.46 -13.50
C SER A 155 -2.22 -10.97 -14.33
N PRO A 156 -2.56 -11.65 -15.44
CA PRO A 156 -3.86 -11.44 -16.08
C PRO A 156 -5.01 -11.87 -15.16
N PRO A 157 -6.21 -11.26 -15.21
CA PRO A 157 -6.56 -10.12 -16.05
C PRO A 157 -6.28 -8.75 -15.40
N PHE A 158 -5.79 -8.71 -14.17
CA PHE A 158 -5.59 -7.45 -13.45
C PHE A 158 -4.12 -7.01 -13.56
N THR A 159 -3.91 -5.93 -14.27
CA THR A 159 -2.62 -5.30 -14.50
C THR A 159 -2.18 -4.47 -13.29
N SER A 160 -1.91 -5.14 -12.17
CA SER A 160 -1.26 -4.48 -11.05
C SER A 160 0.25 -4.45 -11.27
N SER A 161 0.87 -3.37 -10.81
CA SER A 161 2.32 -3.24 -10.72
C SER A 161 2.72 -2.89 -9.29
N MET A 162 3.99 -3.06 -8.97
CA MET A 162 4.54 -2.55 -7.72
C MET A 162 5.45 -1.36 -8.01
N VAL A 163 5.28 -0.29 -7.24
CA VAL A 163 6.25 0.79 -7.15
C VAL A 163 7.01 0.61 -5.86
N LEU A 164 8.33 0.47 -5.98
CA LEU A 164 9.25 0.34 -4.85
C LEU A 164 10.01 1.65 -4.68
N ALA A 165 10.23 2.07 -3.44
CA ALA A 165 11.00 3.27 -3.13
C ALA A 165 11.77 3.10 -1.81
N ARG A 166 12.95 3.71 -1.69
CA ARG A 166 13.80 3.61 -0.48
C ARG A 166 13.96 4.95 0.20
N LYS A 167 14.03 4.89 1.53
CA LYS A 167 14.49 5.97 2.40
C LYS A 167 15.97 5.75 2.70
N PHE A 168 16.84 6.70 2.36
CA PHE A 168 18.25 6.72 2.73
C PHE A 168 18.53 7.65 3.87
#